data_d38019bce869764fc24ce1d4ddae3722
#
_entry.id   d38019bce869764fc24ce1d4ddae3722
#
_cell.length_a   1.000
_cell.length_b   1.000
_cell.length_c   1.000
_cell.angle_alpha   90.00
_cell.angle_beta   90.00
_cell.angle_gamma   90.00
#
_symmetry.space_group_name_H-M   'P 1'
#
loop_
_entity.id
_entity.type
_entity.pdbx_description
1 polymer ?
#
loop_
_entity_poly.entity_id
_entity_poly.type
_entity_poly.pdbx_seq_one_letter_code
_entity_poly.pdbx_strand_id
1 'polypeptide(L)'
;MNNALLPTISIPLEIDRQTMRDVLHGVLHSILFHRLFGTIKPQTFEVLDVTMPGISHPETERLVDEKVDAFRKGVEGGGSKRGQIIITISEKRLKKNWFSISEEEVPWEQWFVVYHSVLNDV
;
A
#
# COMPACT_ATOMS: atom_id res chain seq x y z
N MET A 1 -6.46 -21.12 -11.33
CA MET A 1 -6.62 -19.70 -11.08
C MET A 1 -5.54 -18.90 -11.80
N ASN A 2 -5.93 -17.96 -12.57
CA ASN A 2 -4.99 -17.25 -13.40
C ASN A 2 -4.85 -15.80 -12.94
N ASN A 3 -3.75 -15.51 -12.25
CA ASN A 3 -3.49 -14.18 -11.73
C ASN A 3 -2.99 -13.23 -12.82
N ALA A 4 -2.66 -13.76 -13.99
CA ALA A 4 -2.17 -12.92 -15.06
C ALA A 4 -3.21 -11.94 -15.58
N LEU A 5 -4.49 -12.19 -15.30
CA LEU A 5 -5.56 -11.31 -15.73
C LEU A 5 -5.87 -10.20 -14.74
N LEU A 6 -5.14 -10.15 -13.64
CA LEU A 6 -5.36 -9.16 -12.63
C LEU A 6 -4.83 -7.81 -13.08
N PRO A 7 -5.66 -6.76 -13.12
CA PRO A 7 -5.15 -5.42 -13.42
C PRO A 7 -4.05 -5.03 -12.44
N THR A 8 -2.95 -4.54 -12.97
CA THR A 8 -1.78 -4.21 -12.16
C THR A 8 -1.31 -2.81 -12.51
N ILE A 9 -1.05 -2.02 -11.48
CA ILE A 9 -0.58 -0.64 -11.62
C ILE A 9 0.74 -0.53 -10.88
N SER A 10 1.74 0.04 -11.55
CA SER A 10 3.04 0.26 -10.93
C SER A 10 3.28 1.74 -10.73
N ILE A 11 3.75 2.09 -9.55
CA ILE A 11 4.14 3.46 -9.22
C ILE A 11 5.62 3.45 -8.85
N PRO A 12 6.49 3.92 -9.73
CA PRO A 12 7.90 4.04 -9.38
C PRO A 12 8.13 5.31 -8.57
N LEU A 13 8.90 5.19 -7.51
CA LEU A 13 9.25 6.31 -6.66
C LEU A 13 10.76 6.39 -6.53
N GLU A 14 11.32 7.55 -6.86
CA GLU A 14 12.73 7.82 -6.67
C GLU A 14 12.84 8.85 -5.57
N ILE A 15 13.17 8.42 -4.38
CA ILE A 15 13.19 9.28 -3.20
C ILE A 15 14.39 8.94 -2.33
N ASP A 16 14.76 9.88 -1.46
CA ASP A 16 15.85 9.64 -0.54
C ASP A 16 15.33 8.92 0.70
N ARG A 17 16.26 8.48 1.54
CA ARG A 17 15.88 7.74 2.73
C ARG A 17 15.18 8.59 3.78
N GLN A 18 15.50 9.87 3.82
CA GLN A 18 14.93 10.74 4.84
C GLN A 18 13.44 10.97 4.62
N THR A 19 13.00 11.02 3.38
CA THR A 19 11.60 11.26 3.06
C THR A 19 10.83 9.98 2.76
N MET A 20 11.53 8.83 2.72
CA MET A 20 10.91 7.57 2.31
C MET A 20 9.66 7.24 3.12
N ARG A 21 9.75 7.35 4.45
CA ARG A 21 8.62 6.99 5.29
C ARG A 21 7.39 7.83 4.99
N ASP A 22 7.57 9.15 4.92
CA ASP A 22 6.45 10.05 4.70
C ASP A 22 5.84 9.87 3.31
N VAL A 23 6.68 9.71 2.30
CA VAL A 23 6.20 9.53 0.94
C VAL A 23 5.46 8.21 0.80
N LEU A 24 6.03 7.12 1.32
CA LEU A 24 5.35 5.81 1.26
C LEU A 24 4.02 5.85 2.00
N HIS A 25 4.02 6.45 3.19
CA HIS A 25 2.80 6.58 3.97
C HIS A 25 1.72 7.32 3.16
N GLY A 26 2.09 8.44 2.56
CA GLY A 26 1.14 9.23 1.78
C GLY A 26 0.64 8.49 0.55
N VAL A 27 1.55 7.81 -0.17
CA VAL A 27 1.17 7.08 -1.37
C VAL A 27 0.22 5.94 -1.02
N LEU A 28 0.53 5.16 0.02
CA LEU A 28 -0.34 4.05 0.42
C LEU A 28 -1.71 4.56 0.84
N HIS A 29 -1.76 5.63 1.64
CA HIS A 29 -3.04 6.19 2.04
C HIS A 29 -3.84 6.71 0.85
N SER A 30 -3.17 7.32 -0.12
CA SER A 30 -3.87 7.81 -1.31
C SER A 30 -4.48 6.69 -2.12
N ILE A 31 -3.74 5.60 -2.30
CA ILE A 31 -4.26 4.44 -3.02
C ILE A 31 -5.48 3.89 -2.30
N LEU A 32 -5.35 3.71 -0.99
CA LEU A 32 -6.46 3.16 -0.21
C LEU A 32 -7.66 4.09 -0.21
N PHE A 33 -7.43 5.40 -0.14
CA PHE A 33 -8.52 6.36 -0.20
C PHE A 33 -9.32 6.19 -1.51
N HIS A 34 -8.61 6.12 -2.62
CA HIS A 34 -9.27 6.02 -3.91
C HIS A 34 -10.00 4.69 -4.10
N ARG A 35 -9.58 3.64 -3.44
CA ARG A 35 -10.18 2.32 -3.60
C ARG A 35 -11.21 1.99 -2.53
N LEU A 36 -11.10 2.61 -1.36
CA LEU A 36 -11.99 2.31 -0.25
C LEU A 36 -12.92 3.48 0.10
N PHE A 37 -12.90 4.53 -0.72
CA PHE A 37 -13.75 5.69 -0.50
C PHE A 37 -15.22 5.25 -0.46
N GLY A 38 -15.94 5.75 0.54
CA GLY A 38 -17.33 5.36 0.71
C GLY A 38 -17.53 4.33 1.80
N THR A 39 -16.48 3.55 2.12
CA THR A 39 -16.53 2.60 3.23
C THR A 39 -15.73 3.06 4.42
N ILE A 40 -14.78 3.96 4.21
CA ILE A 40 -13.88 4.45 5.26
C ILE A 40 -13.85 5.97 5.19
N LYS A 41 -13.75 6.60 6.35
CA LYS A 41 -13.71 8.06 6.42
C LYS A 41 -12.45 8.60 5.75
N PRO A 42 -12.58 9.67 4.96
CA PRO A 42 -11.41 10.31 4.39
C PRO A 42 -10.70 11.22 5.39
N GLN A 43 -9.43 11.45 5.16
CA GLN A 43 -8.66 12.46 5.86
C GLN A 43 -7.55 12.93 4.93
N THR A 44 -6.77 13.90 5.36
CA THR A 44 -5.67 14.41 4.55
C THR A 44 -4.37 14.34 5.34
N PHE A 45 -3.28 14.26 4.61
CA PHE A 45 -1.93 14.29 5.17
C PHE A 45 -1.10 15.32 4.41
N GLU A 46 -0.16 15.92 5.10
CA GLU A 46 0.82 16.81 4.47
C GLU A 46 2.08 16.01 4.23
N VAL A 47 2.51 15.95 2.98
CA VAL A 47 3.73 15.26 2.59
C VAL A 47 4.54 16.20 1.73
N LEU A 48 5.68 16.67 2.23
CA LEU A 48 6.57 17.57 1.49
C LEU A 48 5.82 18.74 0.85
N ASP A 49 4.99 19.42 1.66
CA ASP A 49 4.20 20.57 1.21
C ASP A 49 3.06 20.21 0.25
N VAL A 50 2.74 18.94 0.12
CA VAL A 50 1.61 18.49 -0.70
C VAL A 50 0.56 17.90 0.22
N THR A 51 -0.68 18.31 0.03
CA THR A 51 -1.80 17.73 0.75
C THR A 51 -2.30 16.52 -0.01
N MET A 52 -2.28 15.37 0.63
CA MET A 52 -2.69 14.11 0.01
C MET A 52 -3.90 13.55 0.72
N PRO A 53 -4.83 12.94 -0.03
CA PRO A 53 -5.97 12.29 0.60
C PRO A 53 -5.54 11.00 1.30
N GLY A 54 -6.26 10.63 2.32
CA GLY A 54 -6.02 9.39 3.04
C GLY A 54 -7.28 8.92 3.69
N ILE A 55 -7.14 7.99 4.59
CA ILE A 55 -8.28 7.37 5.26
C ILE A 55 -8.15 7.51 6.76
N SER A 56 -9.31 7.65 7.43
CA SER A 56 -9.37 7.74 8.88
C SER A 56 -10.04 6.48 9.40
N HIS A 57 -9.25 5.42 9.49
CA HIS A 57 -9.71 4.14 9.97
C HIS A 57 -8.58 3.51 10.78
N PRO A 58 -8.72 3.40 12.11
CA PRO A 58 -7.60 3.03 12.97
C PRO A 58 -6.88 1.75 12.59
N GLU A 59 -7.60 0.72 12.21
CA GLU A 59 -6.97 -0.54 11.85
C GLU A 59 -6.14 -0.41 10.58
N THR A 60 -6.68 0.31 9.59
CA THR A 60 -5.95 0.50 8.34
C THR A 60 -4.77 1.42 8.53
N GLU A 61 -4.93 2.48 9.33
CA GLU A 61 -3.82 3.38 9.63
C GLU A 61 -2.68 2.62 10.29
N ARG A 62 -3.01 1.77 11.26
CA ARG A 62 -1.99 0.97 11.92
C ARG A 62 -1.31 0.01 10.97
N LEU A 63 -2.09 -0.63 10.10
CA LEU A 63 -1.53 -1.55 9.12
C LEU A 63 -0.55 -0.84 8.19
N VAL A 64 -0.93 0.34 7.69
CA VAL A 64 -0.05 1.12 6.83
C VAL A 64 1.23 1.48 7.58
N ASP A 65 1.11 1.96 8.82
CA ASP A 65 2.27 2.32 9.60
C ASP A 65 3.20 1.13 9.82
N GLU A 66 2.64 -0.03 10.15
CA GLU A 66 3.43 -1.24 10.37
C GLU A 66 4.18 -1.65 9.11
N LYS A 67 3.50 -1.63 7.97
CA LYS A 67 4.12 -2.07 6.73
C LYS A 67 5.16 -1.09 6.24
N VAL A 68 4.92 0.20 6.38
CA VAL A 68 5.91 1.20 6.01
C VAL A 68 7.14 1.09 6.89
N ASP A 69 6.95 0.93 8.20
CA ASP A 69 8.08 0.80 9.12
C ASP A 69 8.88 -0.48 8.85
N ALA A 70 8.21 -1.59 8.60
CA ALA A 70 8.88 -2.84 8.27
C ALA A 70 9.69 -2.70 6.98
N PHE A 71 9.11 -2.05 5.99
CA PHE A 71 9.79 -1.83 4.72
C PHE A 71 11.03 -0.96 4.93
N ARG A 72 10.88 0.13 5.68
CA ARG A 72 11.99 1.04 5.94
C ARG A 72 13.14 0.31 6.65
N LYS A 73 12.81 -0.48 7.66
CA LYS A 73 13.84 -1.23 8.40
C LYS A 73 14.54 -2.24 7.50
N GLY A 74 13.79 -2.89 6.62
CA GLY A 74 14.37 -3.85 5.70
C GLY A 74 15.33 -3.21 4.72
N VAL A 75 14.95 -2.05 4.18
CA VAL A 75 15.80 -1.32 3.24
C VAL A 75 17.04 -0.79 3.94
N GLU A 76 16.88 -0.17 5.10
CA GLU A 76 18.00 0.43 5.81
C GLU A 76 18.96 -0.63 6.35
N GLY A 77 18.39 -1.69 6.93
CA GLY A 77 19.22 -2.74 7.52
C GLY A 77 19.94 -3.58 6.49
N GLY A 78 19.32 -3.79 5.33
CA GLY A 78 19.92 -4.59 4.28
C GLY A 78 20.83 -3.83 3.34
N GLY A 79 20.91 -2.50 3.48
CA GLY A 79 21.70 -1.70 2.57
C GLY A 79 21.17 -1.66 1.16
N SER A 80 19.95 -2.08 0.95
CA SER A 80 19.35 -2.12 -0.37
C SER A 80 18.91 -0.74 -0.80
N LYS A 81 19.06 -0.45 -2.09
CA LYS A 81 18.60 0.81 -2.67
C LYS A 81 17.30 0.66 -3.41
N ARG A 82 16.72 -0.52 -3.40
CA ARG A 82 15.48 -0.83 -4.09
C ARG A 82 14.60 -1.69 -3.21
N GLY A 83 13.32 -1.56 -3.42
CA GLY A 83 12.35 -2.40 -2.75
C GLY A 83 10.97 -2.13 -3.31
N GLN A 84 10.00 -2.92 -2.89
CA GLN A 84 8.63 -2.64 -3.32
C GLN A 84 7.64 -3.06 -2.26
N ILE A 85 6.51 -2.38 -2.28
CA ILE A 85 5.36 -2.72 -1.46
C ILE A 85 4.23 -3.06 -2.42
N ILE A 86 3.56 -4.16 -2.16
CA ILE A 86 2.47 -4.63 -3.01
C ILE A 86 1.16 -4.42 -2.26
N ILE A 87 0.21 -3.77 -2.91
CA ILE A 87 -1.13 -3.59 -2.39
C ILE A 87 -2.07 -4.41 -3.26
N THR A 88 -2.78 -5.34 -2.64
CA THR A 88 -3.76 -6.15 -3.36
C THR A 88 -5.13 -5.75 -2.88
N ILE A 89 -5.97 -5.35 -3.82
CA ILE A 89 -7.36 -4.99 -3.52
C ILE A 89 -8.22 -6.20 -3.82
N SER A 90 -8.97 -6.63 -2.81
CA SER A 90 -9.79 -7.83 -2.92
C SER A 90 -11.19 -7.53 -2.43
N GLU A 91 -12.14 -8.34 -2.84
CA GLU A 91 -13.45 -8.32 -2.24
C GLU A 91 -13.72 -9.65 -1.58
N LYS A 92 -14.55 -9.63 -0.56
CA LYS A 92 -14.96 -10.85 0.11
C LYS A 92 -16.23 -11.35 -0.51
N ARG A 93 -16.27 -12.64 -0.80
CA ARG A 93 -17.44 -13.29 -1.37
C ARG A 93 -17.81 -14.49 -0.53
N LEU A 94 -19.10 -14.75 -0.45
CA LEU A 94 -19.56 -15.94 0.23
C LEU A 94 -19.44 -17.13 -0.72
N LYS A 95 -18.86 -18.22 -0.21
CA LYS A 95 -18.73 -19.44 -0.93
C LYS A 95 -19.61 -20.49 -0.24
N LYS A 96 -20.62 -20.95 -0.94
CA LYS A 96 -21.55 -21.92 -0.40
C LYS A 96 -21.28 -23.29 -0.96
N ASN A 97 -21.36 -24.31 -0.10
CA ASN A 97 -21.36 -25.66 -0.56
C ASN A 97 -22.38 -26.44 0.28
N TRP A 98 -22.40 -27.75 0.12
CA TRP A 98 -23.39 -28.60 0.78
C TRP A 98 -23.34 -28.48 2.30
N PHE A 99 -22.17 -28.25 2.86
CA PHE A 99 -21.95 -28.39 4.28
C PHE A 99 -21.77 -27.08 5.00
N SER A 100 -21.40 -26.04 4.28
CA SER A 100 -20.97 -24.83 4.98
C SER A 100 -21.06 -23.61 4.08
N ILE A 101 -20.96 -22.46 4.73
CA ILE A 101 -20.80 -21.18 4.08
C ILE A 101 -19.49 -20.63 4.60
N SER A 102 -18.62 -20.24 3.69
CA SER A 102 -17.34 -19.64 4.06
C SER A 102 -17.13 -18.38 3.26
N GLU A 103 -16.18 -17.58 3.72
CA GLU A 103 -15.77 -16.38 2.99
C GLU A 103 -14.50 -16.69 2.22
N GLU A 104 -14.40 -16.13 1.04
CA GLU A 104 -13.14 -16.17 0.30
C GLU A 104 -12.81 -14.75 -0.16
N GLU A 105 -11.54 -14.48 -0.27
CA GLU A 105 -11.06 -13.21 -0.78
C GLU A 105 -10.73 -13.38 -2.25
N VAL A 106 -11.33 -12.52 -3.08
CA VAL A 106 -11.10 -12.56 -4.51
C VAL A 106 -10.38 -11.28 -4.89
N PRO A 107 -9.08 -11.35 -5.22
CA PRO A 107 -8.35 -10.15 -5.61
C PRO A 107 -8.80 -9.69 -6.98
N TRP A 108 -8.86 -8.36 -7.15
CA TRP A 108 -9.26 -7.82 -8.44
C TRP A 108 -8.37 -6.70 -8.93
N GLU A 109 -7.39 -6.27 -8.14
CA GLU A 109 -6.44 -5.24 -8.57
C GLU A 109 -5.19 -5.30 -7.70
N GLN A 110 -4.04 -5.01 -8.29
CA GLN A 110 -2.79 -4.92 -7.55
C GLN A 110 -2.06 -3.62 -7.90
N TRP A 111 -1.40 -3.07 -6.89
CA TRP A 111 -0.58 -1.88 -7.04
C TRP A 111 0.82 -2.22 -6.53
N PHE A 112 1.81 -1.92 -7.34
CA PHE A 112 3.21 -2.12 -6.97
C PHE A 112 3.83 -0.75 -6.77
N VAL A 113 4.19 -0.44 -5.52
CA VAL A 113 4.89 0.80 -5.20
C VAL A 113 6.36 0.45 -5.14
N VAL A 114 7.14 0.92 -6.11
CA VAL A 114 8.52 0.53 -6.30
C VAL A 114 9.43 1.66 -5.84
N TYR A 115 10.24 1.38 -4.84
CA TYR A 115 11.13 2.35 -4.25
C TYR A 115 12.53 2.25 -4.84
N HIS A 116 13.09 3.38 -5.19
CA HIS A 116 14.48 3.53 -5.58
C HIS A 116 15.08 4.66 -4.78
N SER A 117 16.24 4.45 -4.20
CA SER A 117 16.97 5.54 -3.57
C SER A 117 17.63 6.38 -4.65
N VAL A 118 17.38 7.68 -4.61
CA VAL A 118 17.95 8.59 -5.61
C VAL A 118 19.31 9.09 -5.22
N LEU A 119 19.62 9.05 -3.93
CA LEU A 119 20.88 9.56 -3.45
C LEU A 119 21.79 8.43 -3.10
N ASN A 120 23.06 8.70 -3.19
CA ASN A 120 24.04 7.70 -2.80
C ASN A 120 24.14 7.57 -1.30
N ASP A 121 23.46 8.35 -0.55
CA ASP A 121 23.47 8.26 0.90
C ASP A 121 24.87 8.24 1.46
N VAL A 122 25.70 9.05 0.91
CA VAL A 122 27.09 9.11 1.25
C VAL A 122 27.26 9.88 2.53
#